data_61274c87f298eed0867e8241f51bd10a
#
_entry.id   61274c87f298eed0867e8241f51bd10a
#
_cell.length_a   1.000
_cell.length_b   1.000
_cell.length_c   1.000
_cell.angle_alpha   90.00
_cell.angle_beta   90.00
_cell.angle_gamma   90.00
#
_symmetry.space_group_name_H-M   'P 1'
#
loop_
_entity.id
_entity.type
_entity.pdbx_description
1 polymer ?
#
loop_
_entity_poly.entity_id
_entity_poly.type
_entity_poly.pdbx_seq_one_letter_code
_entity_poly.pdbx_strand_id
1 'polypeptide(L)'
;MKKEEDKVADKLYSYGIKNVVMKIGKRGCYIRNKDGVMIVPACKGITAIDTIGAGDNFASGFIAALLQGKNLKECGEYANCTAAIAVQHPGATSGVQNREMVEEMLAKYKKDYE
;
A
#
# COMPACT_ATOMS: atom_id res chain seq x y z
N MET A 1 -1.00 -21.61 12.74
CA MET A 1 -1.52 -21.79 11.36
C MET A 1 -1.15 -20.58 10.51
N LYS A 2 -0.62 -20.81 9.33
CA LYS A 2 -0.27 -19.70 8.42
C LYS A 2 -1.53 -19.11 7.79
N LYS A 3 -1.57 -17.79 7.68
CA LYS A 3 -2.63 -17.10 6.96
C LYS A 3 -2.46 -17.30 5.45
N GLU A 4 -3.51 -17.02 4.69
CA GLU A 4 -3.50 -17.20 3.24
C GLU A 4 -2.38 -16.39 2.58
N GLU A 5 -2.18 -15.14 2.99
CA GLU A 5 -1.12 -14.30 2.43
C GLU A 5 0.28 -14.88 2.70
N ASP A 6 0.50 -15.52 3.84
CA ASP A 6 1.78 -16.16 4.13
C ASP A 6 2.05 -17.30 3.17
N LYS A 7 1.02 -18.09 2.86
CA LYS A 7 1.15 -19.21 1.92
C LYS A 7 1.49 -18.74 0.52
N VAL A 8 0.81 -17.69 0.07
CA VAL A 8 1.07 -17.10 -1.24
C VAL A 8 2.49 -16.53 -1.30
N ALA A 9 2.90 -15.80 -0.28
CA ALA A 9 4.23 -15.22 -0.21
C ALA A 9 5.32 -16.30 -0.20
N ASP A 10 5.12 -17.38 0.58
CA ASP A 10 6.07 -18.48 0.63
C ASP A 10 6.25 -19.11 -0.74
N LYS A 11 5.16 -19.31 -1.47
CA LYS A 11 5.21 -19.90 -2.78
C LYS A 11 5.93 -19.02 -3.79
N LEU A 12 5.62 -17.73 -3.80
CA LEU A 12 6.28 -16.77 -4.68
C LEU A 12 7.77 -16.67 -4.35
N TYR A 13 8.09 -16.66 -3.07
CA TYR A 13 9.49 -16.61 -2.62
C TYR A 13 10.25 -17.85 -3.07
N SER A 14 9.60 -19.02 -3.06
CA SER A 14 10.21 -20.26 -3.51
C SER A 14 10.56 -20.27 -5.00
N TYR A 15 9.91 -19.41 -5.79
CA TYR A 15 10.21 -19.25 -7.21
C TYR A 15 11.34 -18.25 -7.47
N GLY A 16 11.97 -17.75 -6.41
CA GLY A 16 13.09 -16.80 -6.54
C GLY A 16 12.69 -15.34 -6.55
N ILE A 17 11.43 -15.04 -6.27
CA ILE A 17 10.97 -13.65 -6.15
C ILE A 17 11.46 -13.10 -4.81
N LYS A 18 12.29 -12.04 -4.85
CA LYS A 18 12.97 -11.54 -3.67
C LYS A 18 12.11 -10.62 -2.79
N ASN A 19 11.15 -9.95 -3.38
CA ASN A 19 10.27 -9.03 -2.67
C ASN A 19 8.84 -9.30 -3.09
N VAL A 20 7.99 -9.59 -2.11
CA VAL A 20 6.57 -9.83 -2.34
C VAL A 20 5.79 -8.74 -1.64
N VAL A 21 4.94 -8.04 -2.37
CA VAL A 21 4.09 -6.98 -1.84
C VAL A 21 2.65 -7.30 -2.20
N MET A 22 1.79 -7.41 -1.19
CA MET A 22 0.38 -7.71 -1.40
C MET A 22 -0.49 -6.73 -0.65
N LYS A 23 -1.52 -6.21 -1.32
CA LYS A 23 -2.54 -5.42 -0.66
C LYS A 23 -3.49 -6.39 0.04
N ILE A 24 -3.71 -6.19 1.34
CA ILE A 24 -4.53 -7.07 2.18
C ILE A 24 -5.75 -6.36 2.74
N GLY A 25 -6.40 -5.57 1.90
CA GLY A 25 -7.65 -4.89 2.23
C GLY A 25 -7.49 -3.87 3.34
N LYS A 26 -8.40 -3.93 4.31
CA LYS A 26 -8.41 -2.97 5.43
C LYS A 26 -7.21 -3.08 6.35
N ARG A 27 -6.46 -4.17 6.26
CA ARG A 27 -5.26 -4.36 7.08
C ARG A 27 -4.03 -3.64 6.53
N GLY A 28 -4.09 -3.13 5.29
CA GLY A 28 -3.00 -2.40 4.66
C GLY A 28 -2.26 -3.21 3.62
N CYS A 29 -0.94 -3.34 3.77
CA CYS A 29 -0.19 -4.17 2.84
C CYS A 29 0.80 -5.10 3.56
N TYR A 30 1.05 -6.22 2.92
CA TYR A 30 1.92 -7.27 3.38
C TYR A 30 3.19 -7.24 2.52
N ILE A 31 4.35 -7.16 3.17
CA ILE A 31 5.63 -7.12 2.47
C ILE A 31 6.51 -8.23 3.01
N ARG A 32 7.02 -9.07 2.11
CA ARG A 32 7.98 -10.11 2.48
C ARG A 32 9.25 -9.98 1.66
N ASN A 33 10.37 -10.01 2.37
CA ASN A 33 11.70 -10.04 1.75
C ASN A 33 12.62 -10.94 2.57
N LYS A 34 13.92 -10.88 2.31
CA LYS A 34 14.91 -11.69 3.02
C LYS A 34 14.94 -11.44 4.54
N ASP A 35 14.48 -10.27 4.97
CA ASP A 35 14.48 -9.89 6.38
C ASP A 35 13.21 -10.34 7.13
N GLY A 36 12.26 -10.91 6.42
CA GLY A 36 11.03 -11.43 7.00
C GLY A 36 9.78 -10.77 6.46
N VAL A 37 8.75 -10.74 7.29
CA VAL A 37 7.43 -10.23 6.94
C VAL A 37 7.17 -8.93 7.68
N MET A 38 6.58 -7.97 6.97
CA MET A 38 6.18 -6.69 7.53
C MET A 38 4.76 -6.38 7.08
N ILE A 39 3.92 -5.98 8.03
CA ILE A 39 2.58 -5.47 7.73
C ILE A 39 2.63 -3.95 7.88
N VAL A 40 2.29 -3.24 6.81
CA VAL A 40 2.19 -1.78 6.83
C VAL A 40 0.71 -1.44 6.92
N PRO A 41 0.25 -0.91 8.06
CA PRO A 41 -1.18 -0.73 8.28
C PRO A 41 -1.79 0.32 7.35
N ALA A 42 -3.08 0.13 7.06
CA ALA A 42 -3.81 1.04 6.19
C ALA A 42 -4.09 2.38 6.88
N CYS A 43 -4.45 3.39 6.09
CA CYS A 43 -4.87 4.68 6.63
C CYS A 43 -6.12 4.54 7.47
N LYS A 44 -6.17 5.28 8.60
CA LYS A 44 -7.33 5.29 9.49
C LYS A 44 -8.38 6.31 9.00
N GLY A 45 -9.62 6.06 9.36
CA GLY A 45 -10.70 7.02 9.14
C GLY A 45 -11.11 7.20 7.68
N ILE A 46 -10.86 6.20 6.86
CA ILE A 46 -11.17 6.27 5.43
C ILE A 46 -12.54 5.65 5.15
N THR A 47 -13.40 6.43 4.51
CA THR A 47 -14.69 5.93 4.01
C THR A 47 -14.54 5.66 2.53
N ALA A 48 -14.60 4.39 2.15
CA ALA A 48 -14.48 3.99 0.75
C ALA A 48 -15.80 4.30 0.02
N ILE A 49 -15.73 5.18 -0.97
CA ILE A 49 -16.87 5.52 -1.81
C ILE A 49 -16.83 4.67 -3.08
N ASP A 50 -15.65 4.50 -3.63
CA ASP A 50 -15.44 3.71 -4.85
C ASP A 50 -14.10 2.99 -4.77
N THR A 51 -14.16 1.66 -4.81
CA THR A 51 -12.95 0.83 -4.74
C THR A 51 -12.37 0.48 -6.11
N ILE A 52 -13.03 0.87 -7.19
CA ILE A 52 -12.53 0.61 -8.53
C ILE A 52 -11.23 1.39 -8.75
N GLY A 53 -10.20 0.68 -9.17
CA GLY A 53 -8.90 1.28 -9.43
C GLY A 53 -8.02 1.46 -8.20
N ALA A 54 -8.49 1.10 -7.01
CA ALA A 54 -7.69 1.23 -5.79
C ALA A 54 -6.39 0.42 -5.86
N GLY A 55 -6.46 -0.80 -6.41
CA GLY A 55 -5.29 -1.64 -6.59
C GLY A 55 -4.26 -1.03 -7.52
N ASP A 56 -4.72 -0.45 -8.62
CA ASP A 56 -3.83 0.20 -9.59
C ASP A 56 -3.19 1.45 -8.97
N ASN A 57 -3.95 2.21 -8.20
CA ASN A 57 -3.42 3.39 -7.50
C ASN A 57 -2.42 2.98 -6.43
N PHE A 58 -2.68 1.88 -5.72
CA PHE A 58 -1.74 1.34 -4.75
C PHE A 58 -0.40 0.99 -5.43
N ALA A 59 -0.47 0.23 -6.53
CA ALA A 59 0.73 -0.18 -7.26
C ALA A 59 1.51 1.02 -7.79
N SER A 60 0.81 1.99 -8.38
CA SER A 60 1.44 3.21 -8.90
C SER A 60 2.12 4.00 -7.79
N GLY A 61 1.47 4.13 -6.64
CA GLY A 61 2.04 4.82 -5.49
C GLY A 61 3.28 4.12 -4.95
N PHE A 62 3.23 2.80 -4.87
CA PHE A 62 4.37 2.01 -4.42
C PHE A 62 5.58 2.20 -5.33
N ILE A 63 5.35 2.10 -6.64
CA ILE A 63 6.41 2.26 -7.64
C ILE A 63 6.99 3.68 -7.61
N ALA A 64 6.12 4.69 -7.52
CA ALA A 64 6.57 6.08 -7.44
C ALA A 64 7.49 6.32 -6.25
N ALA A 65 7.11 5.79 -5.08
CA ALA A 65 7.93 5.91 -3.88
C ALA A 65 9.25 5.15 -4.01
N LEU A 66 9.20 3.98 -4.64
CA LEU A 66 10.41 3.19 -4.88
C LEU A 66 11.39 3.95 -5.76
N LEU A 67 10.90 4.62 -6.80
CA LEU A 67 11.72 5.43 -7.70
C LEU A 67 12.30 6.67 -7.01
N GLN A 68 11.68 7.12 -5.93
CA GLN A 68 12.21 8.22 -5.10
C GLN A 68 13.28 7.75 -4.12
N GLY A 69 13.58 6.46 -4.09
CA GLY A 69 14.60 5.90 -3.20
C GLY A 69 14.10 5.59 -1.79
N LYS A 70 12.78 5.55 -1.59
CA LYS A 70 12.20 5.20 -0.28
C LYS A 70 12.39 3.71 0.00
N ASN A 71 12.49 3.34 1.28
CA ASN A 71 12.56 1.93 1.66
C ASN A 71 11.18 1.26 1.51
N LEU A 72 11.15 -0.07 1.64
CA LEU A 72 9.92 -0.83 1.40
C LEU A 72 8.77 -0.44 2.33
N LYS A 73 9.07 -0.16 3.60
CA LYS A 73 8.06 0.29 4.55
C LYS A 73 7.45 1.62 4.11
N GLU A 74 8.31 2.57 3.74
CA GLU A 74 7.87 3.87 3.27
C GLU A 74 7.08 3.77 1.97
N CYS A 75 7.49 2.88 1.08
CA CYS A 75 6.74 2.62 -0.16
C CYS A 75 5.34 2.09 0.16
N GLY A 76 5.23 1.19 1.13
CA GLY A 76 3.94 0.68 1.57
C GLY A 76 3.05 1.76 2.17
N GLU A 77 3.63 2.63 3.00
CA GLU A 77 2.90 3.75 3.59
C GLU A 77 2.38 4.71 2.51
N TYR A 78 3.24 5.06 1.58
CA TYR A 78 2.89 5.94 0.46
C TYR A 78 1.80 5.32 -0.41
N ALA A 79 1.94 4.03 -0.71
CA ALA A 79 0.95 3.30 -1.52
C ALA A 79 -0.41 3.22 -0.82
N ASN A 80 -0.42 2.98 0.51
CA ASN A 80 -1.66 2.97 1.29
C ASN A 80 -2.35 4.33 1.22
N CYS A 81 -1.59 5.42 1.30
CA CYS A 81 -2.12 6.77 1.20
C CYS A 81 -2.70 7.05 -0.19
N THR A 82 -1.99 6.63 -1.23
CA THR A 82 -2.46 6.79 -2.61
C THR A 82 -3.78 6.06 -2.83
N ALA A 83 -3.87 4.82 -2.36
CA ALA A 83 -5.09 4.03 -2.47
C ALA A 83 -6.24 4.64 -1.64
N ALA A 84 -5.93 5.16 -0.45
CA ALA A 84 -6.94 5.77 0.41
C ALA A 84 -7.57 7.00 -0.25
N ILE A 85 -6.77 7.81 -0.92
CA ILE A 85 -7.28 8.97 -1.65
C ILE A 85 -8.19 8.50 -2.79
N ALA A 86 -7.74 7.48 -3.53
CA ALA A 86 -8.49 6.97 -4.67
C ALA A 86 -9.89 6.46 -4.28
N VAL A 87 -10.00 5.73 -3.17
CA VAL A 87 -11.29 5.14 -2.77
C VAL A 87 -12.28 6.17 -2.21
N GLN A 88 -11.83 7.37 -1.90
CA GLN A 88 -12.69 8.44 -1.39
C GLN A 88 -13.33 9.26 -2.52
N HIS A 89 -12.96 9.01 -3.77
CA HIS A 89 -13.46 9.77 -4.93
C HIS A 89 -14.16 8.85 -5.91
N PRO A 90 -15.31 9.26 -6.48
CA PRO A 90 -16.01 8.47 -7.49
C PRO A 90 -15.20 8.37 -8.77
N GLY A 91 -15.09 7.16 -9.31
CA GLY A 91 -14.40 6.89 -10.56
C GLY A 91 -12.87 6.87 -10.40
N ALA A 92 -12.23 6.01 -11.20
CA ALA A 92 -10.81 5.76 -11.08
C ALA A 92 -9.94 7.00 -11.39
N THR A 93 -10.40 7.84 -12.31
CA THR A 93 -9.63 9.02 -12.74
C THR A 93 -9.83 10.22 -11.80
N SER A 94 -10.96 10.30 -11.12
CA SER A 94 -11.22 11.41 -10.20
C SER A 94 -10.40 11.30 -8.92
N GLY A 95 -9.86 10.11 -8.64
CA GLY A 95 -8.95 9.90 -7.52
C GLY A 95 -7.50 10.19 -7.86
N VAL A 96 -7.21 10.62 -9.09
CA VAL A 96 -5.85 10.97 -9.47
C VAL A 96 -5.42 12.17 -8.63
N GLN A 97 -4.31 12.01 -7.97
CA GLN A 97 -3.80 12.99 -7.04
C GLN A 97 -2.38 13.38 -7.43
N ASN A 98 -2.03 14.59 -7.09
CA ASN A 98 -0.66 15.02 -7.22
C ASN A 98 0.11 14.59 -5.96
N ARG A 99 1.41 14.77 -6.02
CA ARG A 99 2.32 14.42 -4.93
C ARG A 99 1.95 15.12 -3.62
N GLU A 100 1.51 16.37 -3.71
CA GLU A 100 1.14 17.17 -2.54
C GLU A 100 -0.01 16.54 -1.76
N MET A 101 -1.05 16.07 -2.46
CA MET A 101 -2.18 15.40 -1.81
C MET A 101 -1.74 14.15 -1.06
N VAL A 102 -0.86 13.37 -1.66
CA VAL A 102 -0.36 12.14 -1.05
C VAL A 102 0.49 12.47 0.18
N GLU A 103 1.32 13.50 0.09
CA GLU A 103 2.18 13.91 1.21
C GLU A 103 1.37 14.44 2.40
N GLU A 104 0.27 15.14 2.14
CA GLU A 104 -0.64 15.57 3.20
C GLU A 104 -1.28 14.37 3.90
N MET A 105 -1.76 13.41 3.12
CA MET A 105 -2.33 12.18 3.68
C MET A 105 -1.26 11.39 4.45
N LEU A 106 -0.04 11.36 3.96
CA LEU A 106 1.06 10.66 4.60
C LEU A 106 1.41 11.30 5.95
N ALA A 107 1.38 12.63 6.04
CA ALA A 107 1.61 13.33 7.29
C ALA A 107 0.56 12.95 8.33
N LYS A 108 -0.70 12.89 7.92
CA LYS A 108 -1.80 12.42 8.77
C LYS A 108 -1.60 10.97 9.19
N TYR A 109 -1.21 10.12 8.24
CA TYR A 109 -0.94 8.70 8.50
C TYR A 109 0.12 8.53 9.59
N LYS A 110 1.23 9.23 9.47
CA LYS A 110 2.32 9.14 10.44
C LYS A 110 1.86 9.58 11.82
N LYS A 111 1.03 10.61 11.88
CA LYS A 111 0.49 11.11 13.13
C LYS A 111 -0.46 10.09 13.79
N ASP A 112 -1.30 9.44 12.98
CA ASP A 112 -2.26 8.44 13.46
C ASP A 112 -1.57 7.21 14.04
N TYR A 113 -0.34 6.92 13.63
CA TYR A 113 0.41 5.73 14.05
C TYR A 113 1.64 6.07 14.90
N GLU A 114 1.71 7.27 15.41
CA GLU A 114 2.75 7.63 16.38
C GLU A 114 2.61 6.84 17.67
#